data_3800a9a4fd9e16ac2f6c3423a7e7deb6
#
_entry.id   3800a9a4fd9e16ac2f6c3423a7e7deb6
#
_cell.length_a   1.000
_cell.length_b   1.000
_cell.length_c   1.000
_cell.angle_alpha   90.00
_cell.angle_beta   90.00
_cell.angle_gamma   90.00
#
_symmetry.space_group_name_H-M   'P 1'
#
loop_
_entity.id
_entity.type
_entity.pdbx_description
1 polymer ?
#
loop_
_entity_poly.entity_id
_entity_poly.type
_entity_poly.pdbx_seq_one_letter_code
_entity_poly.pdbx_strand_id
1 'polypeptide(L)'
;MTSVRTDEQLDHYRIDQLIARSGMASIYRATDLRNDRQVAIKIPHPEMESDPLLFDRFRREEEIGKNMDHPGVMKAFTDDHRSQVYMVMEWVDGRLLRQILNEQKKLPQERTIKITTRILDALQYIHDHGIIHRDLKPENVMVDAEDNIKLIDFGIASDLHGRRLTFANLSQTMGTPDYISPEQVKGKRGDARSDLYAIGVMLYEMLTGKVPFTGNNPFLIMNDRLLNNPVPPRELDPAITPQLQEVIYRAMERDWKNRYARAGEFAWDLNHLDQVGVADRSEMRDWKTRRSPWPRKIAFYVAMALIPVVVFGLLLWVARHS
;
A
#
# COMPACT_ATOMS: atom_id res chain seq x y z
N MET A 1 19.63 12.85 22.55
CA MET A 1 18.54 12.39 23.43
C MET A 1 18.64 10.89 23.59
N THR A 2 18.54 10.40 24.81
CA THR A 2 18.70 8.99 25.17
C THR A 2 17.47 8.20 24.66
N SER A 3 17.69 7.05 24.03
CA SER A 3 16.60 6.10 23.75
C SER A 3 15.93 5.75 25.08
N VAL A 4 14.62 5.97 25.16
CA VAL A 4 13.83 5.61 26.36
C VAL A 4 13.96 4.09 26.57
N ARG A 5 14.28 3.71 27.80
CA ARG A 5 14.50 2.30 28.17
C ARG A 5 13.21 1.69 28.72
N THR A 6 13.09 0.39 28.63
CA THR A 6 12.05 -0.37 29.32
C THR A 6 12.14 -0.12 30.82
N ASP A 7 10.99 0.00 31.50
CA ASP A 7 10.83 0.39 32.90
C ASP A 7 11.20 1.85 33.25
N GLU A 8 11.49 2.66 32.24
CA GLU A 8 11.67 4.10 32.42
C GLU A 8 10.30 4.83 32.40
N GLN A 9 10.19 5.89 33.19
CA GLN A 9 9.00 6.71 33.22
C GLN A 9 9.18 7.91 32.28
N LEU A 10 8.21 8.09 31.36
CA LEU A 10 8.08 9.24 30.50
C LEU A 10 6.85 10.03 30.93
N ASP A 11 7.04 11.16 31.58
CA ASP A 11 5.98 11.94 32.22
C ASP A 11 5.13 11.06 33.17
N HIS A 12 3.88 10.79 32.85
CA HIS A 12 3.02 9.92 33.63
C HIS A 12 2.80 8.54 32.97
N TYR A 13 3.63 8.16 32.00
CA TYR A 13 3.59 6.86 31.33
C TYR A 13 4.78 6.01 31.77
N ARG A 14 4.52 4.80 32.24
CA ARG A 14 5.54 3.76 32.41
C ARG A 14 5.74 3.03 31.07
N ILE A 15 6.97 2.99 30.57
CA ILE A 15 7.32 2.30 29.34
C ILE A 15 7.47 0.81 29.63
N ASP A 16 6.57 0.00 29.13
CA ASP A 16 6.55 -1.44 29.41
C ASP A 16 7.41 -2.22 28.41
N GLN A 17 7.34 -1.89 27.10
CA GLN A 17 8.02 -2.67 26.06
C GLN A 17 8.22 -1.87 24.78
N LEU A 18 9.37 -2.04 24.12
CA LEU A 18 9.58 -1.62 22.74
C LEU A 18 8.85 -2.59 21.79
N ILE A 19 7.92 -2.09 20.99
CA ILE A 19 7.12 -2.89 20.05
C ILE A 19 7.72 -2.87 18.63
N ALA A 20 8.09 -1.68 18.14
CA ALA A 20 8.65 -1.52 16.81
C ALA A 20 9.64 -0.35 16.76
N ARG A 21 10.59 -0.44 15.86
CA ARG A 21 11.52 0.64 15.52
C ARG A 21 11.60 0.79 14.03
N SER A 22 11.31 1.99 13.53
CA SER A 22 11.49 2.38 12.13
C SER A 22 12.67 3.34 11.98
N GLY A 23 12.95 3.79 10.76
CA GLY A 23 13.94 4.85 10.53
C GLY A 23 13.53 6.22 11.10
N MET A 24 12.24 6.41 11.43
CA MET A 24 11.70 7.72 11.82
C MET A 24 11.27 7.80 13.30
N ALA A 25 10.79 6.68 13.87
CA ALA A 25 10.24 6.66 15.22
C ALA A 25 10.36 5.27 15.86
N SER A 26 10.26 5.25 17.18
CA SER A 26 10.11 4.04 17.98
C SER A 26 8.71 3.99 18.58
N ILE A 27 8.08 2.82 18.57
CA ILE A 27 6.75 2.59 19.16
C ILE A 27 6.91 1.70 20.38
N TYR A 28 6.36 2.17 21.50
CA TYR A 28 6.40 1.46 22.79
C TYR A 28 4.99 1.13 23.26
N ARG A 29 4.82 0.00 23.92
CA ARG A 29 3.70 -0.23 24.81
C ARG A 29 4.02 0.44 26.15
N ALA A 30 3.05 1.15 26.70
CA ALA A 30 3.17 1.85 27.97
C ALA A 30 1.87 1.77 28.75
N THR A 31 1.98 2.01 30.07
CA THR A 31 0.84 2.12 30.99
C THR A 31 0.71 3.57 31.45
N ASP A 32 -0.45 4.18 31.24
CA ASP A 32 -0.79 5.49 31.83
C ASP A 32 -1.03 5.34 33.33
N LEU A 33 -0.13 5.87 34.15
CA LEU A 33 -0.16 5.73 35.60
C LEU A 33 -1.31 6.48 36.29
N ARG A 34 -2.04 7.32 35.56
CA ARG A 34 -3.21 8.05 36.11
C ARG A 34 -4.47 7.18 36.20
N ASN A 35 -4.58 6.17 35.30
CA ASN A 35 -5.80 5.38 35.16
C ASN A 35 -5.54 3.89 34.85
N ASP A 36 -4.28 3.47 34.94
CA ASP A 36 -3.79 2.11 34.67
C ASP A 36 -4.14 1.56 33.26
N ARG A 37 -4.30 2.50 32.29
CA ARG A 37 -4.66 2.17 30.92
C ARG A 37 -3.42 1.84 30.09
N GLN A 38 -3.49 0.76 29.30
CA GLN A 38 -2.48 0.49 28.28
C GLN A 38 -2.64 1.44 27.10
N VAL A 39 -1.51 1.98 26.63
CA VAL A 39 -1.40 2.89 25.49
C VAL A 39 -0.22 2.49 24.60
N ALA A 40 -0.24 2.93 23.36
CA ALA A 40 0.94 2.94 22.50
C ALA A 40 1.54 4.35 22.47
N ILE A 41 2.87 4.44 22.62
CA ILE A 41 3.58 5.73 22.54
C ILE A 41 4.54 5.67 21.36
N LYS A 42 4.36 6.60 20.41
CA LYS A 42 5.23 6.79 19.25
C LYS A 42 6.17 7.96 19.52
N ILE A 43 7.47 7.69 19.61
CA ILE A 43 8.52 8.69 19.90
C ILE A 43 9.34 8.88 18.63
N PRO A 44 9.38 10.08 18.04
CA PRO A 44 10.19 10.37 16.87
C PRO A 44 11.69 10.30 17.21
N HIS A 45 12.51 9.92 16.23
CA HIS A 45 13.96 9.97 16.38
C HIS A 45 14.46 11.42 16.19
N PRO A 46 15.63 11.78 16.77
CA PRO A 46 16.18 13.14 16.69
C PRO A 46 16.34 13.67 15.26
N GLU A 47 16.65 12.78 14.32
CA GLU A 47 16.78 13.11 12.91
C GLU A 47 15.44 13.58 12.30
N MET A 48 14.33 13.02 12.78
CA MET A 48 12.98 13.42 12.39
C MET A 48 12.61 14.79 12.98
N GLU A 49 12.96 15.04 14.23
CA GLU A 49 12.71 16.34 14.88
C GLU A 49 13.48 17.47 14.20
N SER A 50 14.66 17.16 13.64
CA SER A 50 15.52 18.11 12.95
C SER A 50 15.08 18.44 11.52
N ASP A 51 14.21 17.60 10.92
CA ASP A 51 13.62 17.84 9.59
C ASP A 51 12.21 18.41 9.73
N PRO A 52 12.00 19.71 9.41
CA PRO A 52 10.70 20.35 9.56
C PRO A 52 9.56 19.64 8.80
N LEU A 53 9.86 19.03 7.66
CA LEU A 53 8.86 18.34 6.87
C LEU A 53 8.42 17.02 7.52
N LEU A 54 9.35 16.28 8.10
CA LEU A 54 9.05 15.03 8.81
C LEU A 54 8.34 15.32 10.12
N PHE A 55 8.74 16.39 10.81
CA PHE A 55 8.11 16.82 12.04
C PHE A 55 6.66 17.29 11.84
N ASP A 56 6.40 18.08 10.80
CA ASP A 56 5.04 18.51 10.45
C ASP A 56 4.12 17.31 10.11
N ARG A 57 4.68 16.26 9.49
CA ARG A 57 3.95 15.00 9.23
C ARG A 57 3.54 14.32 10.53
N PHE A 58 4.46 14.19 11.47
CA PHE A 58 4.21 13.59 12.77
C PHE A 58 3.11 14.33 13.53
N ARG A 59 3.17 15.66 13.56
CA ARG A 59 2.14 16.50 14.20
C ARG A 59 0.77 16.37 13.54
N ARG A 60 0.75 16.31 12.22
CA ARG A 60 -0.48 16.17 11.46
C ARG A 60 -1.14 14.80 11.66
N GLU A 61 -0.35 13.74 11.74
CA GLU A 61 -0.81 12.40 12.06
C GLU A 61 -1.48 12.38 13.45
N GLU A 62 -0.86 13.02 14.43
CA GLU A 62 -1.42 13.19 15.77
C GLU A 62 -2.74 13.97 15.75
N GLU A 63 -2.79 15.10 15.03
CA GLU A 63 -3.98 15.94 14.92
C GLU A 63 -5.15 15.20 14.30
N ILE A 64 -4.90 14.44 13.24
CA ILE A 64 -5.93 13.60 12.62
C ILE A 64 -6.41 12.54 13.61
N GLY A 65 -5.50 11.78 14.21
CA GLY A 65 -5.87 10.74 15.18
C GLY A 65 -6.69 11.25 16.36
N LYS A 66 -6.47 12.51 16.81
CA LYS A 66 -7.26 13.14 17.87
C LYS A 66 -8.69 13.47 17.46
N ASN A 67 -8.90 13.80 16.18
CA ASN A 67 -10.19 14.25 15.66
C ASN A 67 -11.03 13.10 15.07
N MET A 68 -10.48 11.88 15.01
CA MET A 68 -11.19 10.70 14.50
C MET A 68 -11.85 9.92 15.65
N ASP A 69 -13.10 9.56 15.45
CA ASP A 69 -13.87 8.73 16.39
C ASP A 69 -14.62 7.62 15.63
N HIS A 70 -13.88 6.57 15.28
CA HIS A 70 -14.41 5.42 14.55
C HIS A 70 -13.72 4.14 15.04
N PRO A 71 -14.45 3.03 15.27
CA PRO A 71 -13.86 1.80 15.80
C PRO A 71 -12.72 1.22 14.94
N GLY A 72 -12.74 1.41 13.63
CA GLY A 72 -11.72 0.95 12.69
C GLY A 72 -10.58 1.95 12.44
N VAL A 73 -10.52 3.06 13.15
CA VAL A 73 -9.48 4.09 12.99
C VAL A 73 -8.71 4.25 14.30
N MET A 74 -7.38 4.32 14.22
CA MET A 74 -6.52 4.53 15.39
C MET A 74 -6.81 5.89 16.04
N LYS A 75 -7.10 5.88 17.34
CA LYS A 75 -7.33 7.08 18.13
C LYS A 75 -6.04 7.57 18.77
N ALA A 76 -5.73 8.84 18.61
CA ALA A 76 -4.68 9.52 19.36
C ALA A 76 -5.28 10.28 20.54
N PHE A 77 -4.53 10.34 21.65
CA PHE A 77 -4.97 11.04 22.85
C PHE A 77 -4.23 12.37 23.00
N THR A 78 -4.95 13.38 23.49
CA THR A 78 -4.36 14.67 23.83
C THR A 78 -3.60 14.55 25.15
N ASP A 79 -2.39 15.07 25.17
CA ASP A 79 -1.62 15.25 26.39
C ASP A 79 -0.95 16.63 26.32
N ASP A 80 -1.36 17.53 27.20
CA ASP A 80 -0.95 18.94 27.16
C ASP A 80 0.37 19.20 27.89
N HIS A 81 0.83 18.23 28.70
CA HIS A 81 2.06 18.37 29.51
C HIS A 81 3.05 17.27 29.14
N ARG A 82 3.90 17.54 28.14
CA ARG A 82 4.92 16.62 27.65
C ARG A 82 6.32 17.20 27.85
N SER A 83 7.22 16.40 28.43
CA SER A 83 8.63 16.77 28.58
C SER A 83 9.40 16.74 27.26
N GLN A 84 8.91 15.98 26.26
CA GLN A 84 9.47 15.88 24.92
C GLN A 84 8.36 15.59 23.88
N VAL A 85 8.74 15.50 22.62
CA VAL A 85 7.79 15.14 21.54
C VAL A 85 7.50 13.64 21.55
N TYR A 86 6.24 13.27 21.68
CA TYR A 86 5.72 11.92 21.48
C TYR A 86 4.22 11.99 21.17
N MET A 87 3.66 10.93 20.58
CA MET A 87 2.24 10.75 20.35
C MET A 87 1.74 9.60 21.18
N VAL A 88 0.64 9.80 21.89
CA VAL A 88 -0.06 8.75 22.66
C VAL A 88 -1.25 8.26 21.85
N MET A 89 -1.35 6.94 21.66
CA MET A 89 -2.39 6.29 20.89
C MET A 89 -3.04 5.18 21.71
N GLU A 90 -4.23 4.77 21.31
CA GLU A 90 -4.84 3.58 21.88
C GLU A 90 -3.95 2.34 21.67
N TRP A 91 -3.91 1.48 22.69
CA TRP A 91 -3.33 0.16 22.54
C TRP A 91 -4.34 -0.77 21.85
N VAL A 92 -3.90 -1.42 20.78
CA VAL A 92 -4.70 -2.41 20.05
C VAL A 92 -4.13 -3.79 20.33
N ASP A 93 -4.94 -4.65 20.93
CA ASP A 93 -4.56 -6.06 21.16
C ASP A 93 -4.85 -6.87 19.88
N GLY A 94 -3.89 -6.83 18.96
CA GLY A 94 -4.03 -7.41 17.64
C GLY A 94 -2.67 -7.61 16.96
N ARG A 95 -2.73 -8.06 15.71
CA ARG A 95 -1.56 -8.33 14.89
C ARG A 95 -1.64 -7.54 13.58
N LEU A 96 -0.52 -7.13 13.04
CA LEU A 96 -0.47 -6.54 11.70
C LEU A 96 -0.98 -7.56 10.67
N LEU A 97 -1.82 -7.11 9.73
CA LEU A 97 -2.29 -7.96 8.63
C LEU A 97 -1.12 -8.55 7.85
N ARG A 98 -0.01 -7.81 7.71
CA ARG A 98 1.24 -8.32 7.12
C ARG A 98 1.78 -9.54 7.86
N GLN A 99 1.77 -9.54 9.18
CA GLN A 99 2.23 -10.69 9.97
C GLN A 99 1.34 -11.92 9.75
N ILE A 100 0.02 -11.71 9.70
CA ILE A 100 -0.95 -12.76 9.41
C ILE A 100 -0.72 -13.35 8.02
N LEU A 101 -0.51 -12.50 7.00
CA LEU A 101 -0.26 -12.94 5.62
C LEU A 101 1.10 -13.65 5.46
N ASN A 102 2.11 -13.23 6.21
CA ASN A 102 3.41 -13.91 6.18
C ASN A 102 3.33 -15.34 6.71
N GLU A 103 2.49 -15.61 7.70
CA GLU A 103 2.27 -16.93 8.28
C GLU A 103 1.31 -17.78 7.47
N GLN A 104 0.13 -17.25 7.16
CA GLN A 104 -0.96 -18.01 6.55
C GLN A 104 -0.89 -18.03 5.02
N LYS A 105 -0.06 -17.15 4.42
CA LYS A 105 0.08 -16.90 2.98
C LYS A 105 -1.18 -16.34 2.35
N LYS A 106 -2.32 -17.04 2.44
CA LYS A 106 -3.64 -16.59 1.99
C LYS A 106 -4.69 -16.82 3.08
N LEU A 107 -5.78 -16.06 3.01
CA LEU A 107 -6.90 -16.16 3.94
C LEU A 107 -8.11 -16.81 3.27
N PRO A 108 -8.99 -17.47 4.04
CA PRO A 108 -10.29 -17.93 3.55
C PRO A 108 -11.11 -16.75 2.97
N GLN A 109 -11.88 -17.01 1.90
CA GLN A 109 -12.63 -15.98 1.19
C GLN A 109 -13.58 -15.19 2.13
N GLU A 110 -14.31 -15.88 2.99
CA GLU A 110 -15.24 -15.26 3.94
C GLU A 110 -14.51 -14.31 4.89
N ARG A 111 -13.38 -14.75 5.46
CA ARG A 111 -12.55 -13.93 6.36
C ARG A 111 -11.97 -12.72 5.62
N THR A 112 -11.53 -12.91 4.38
CA THR A 112 -11.00 -11.85 3.53
C THR A 112 -12.05 -10.78 3.26
N ILE A 113 -13.27 -11.18 2.89
CA ILE A 113 -14.38 -10.27 2.67
C ILE A 113 -14.71 -9.49 3.95
N LYS A 114 -14.79 -10.17 5.09
CA LYS A 114 -15.05 -9.56 6.39
C LYS A 114 -14.03 -8.48 6.75
N ILE A 115 -12.74 -8.81 6.66
CA ILE A 115 -11.66 -7.85 6.94
C ILE A 115 -11.71 -6.68 5.95
N THR A 116 -11.86 -6.95 4.65
CA THR A 116 -11.90 -5.91 3.62
C THR A 116 -13.08 -4.97 3.82
N THR A 117 -14.25 -5.48 4.13
CA THR A 117 -15.45 -4.67 4.37
C THR A 117 -15.26 -3.73 5.57
N ARG A 118 -14.64 -4.23 6.65
CA ARG A 118 -14.32 -3.40 7.82
C ARG A 118 -13.29 -2.32 7.52
N ILE A 119 -12.29 -2.62 6.69
CA ILE A 119 -11.33 -1.61 6.21
C ILE A 119 -12.05 -0.54 5.38
N LEU A 120 -12.95 -0.95 4.49
CA LEU A 120 -13.72 -0.04 3.65
C LEU A 120 -14.68 0.86 4.46
N ASP A 121 -15.25 0.35 5.56
CA ASP A 121 -16.06 1.13 6.49
C ASP A 121 -15.23 2.23 7.16
N ALA A 122 -14.06 1.89 7.69
CA ALA A 122 -13.12 2.85 8.25
C ALA A 122 -12.65 3.87 7.20
N LEU A 123 -12.38 3.42 5.97
CA LEU A 123 -12.01 4.31 4.86
C LEU A 123 -13.12 5.27 4.46
N GLN A 124 -14.37 4.80 4.41
CA GLN A 124 -15.51 5.66 4.12
C GLN A 124 -15.59 6.79 5.13
N TYR A 125 -15.42 6.46 6.43
CA TYR A 125 -15.42 7.45 7.50
C TYR A 125 -14.32 8.51 7.30
N ILE A 126 -13.06 8.12 7.09
CA ILE A 126 -11.97 9.10 6.92
C ILE A 126 -12.11 9.91 5.63
N HIS A 127 -12.61 9.31 4.54
CA HIS A 127 -12.87 10.02 3.28
C HIS A 127 -13.99 11.06 3.44
N ASP A 128 -15.05 10.75 4.20
CA ASP A 128 -16.13 11.69 4.48
C ASP A 128 -15.67 12.88 5.35
N HIS A 129 -14.55 12.73 6.09
CA HIS A 129 -13.86 13.82 6.79
C HIS A 129 -12.78 14.52 5.94
N GLY A 130 -12.75 14.26 4.64
CA GLY A 130 -11.82 14.91 3.71
C GLY A 130 -10.39 14.40 3.78
N ILE A 131 -10.13 13.27 4.45
CA ILE A 131 -8.81 12.69 4.60
C ILE A 131 -8.64 11.53 3.64
N ILE A 132 -7.50 11.47 2.96
CA ILE A 132 -7.10 10.39 2.08
C ILE A 132 -5.85 9.74 2.67
N HIS A 133 -5.85 8.42 2.84
CA HIS A 133 -4.79 7.69 3.53
C HIS A 133 -3.48 7.62 2.73
N ARG A 134 -3.53 7.31 1.44
CA ARG A 134 -2.45 7.28 0.44
C ARG A 134 -1.31 6.28 0.64
N ASP A 135 -1.23 5.61 1.76
CA ASP A 135 -0.22 4.56 2.05
C ASP A 135 -0.89 3.32 2.66
N LEU A 136 -2.03 2.90 2.09
CA LEU A 136 -2.71 1.68 2.52
C LEU A 136 -1.93 0.44 2.09
N LYS A 137 -1.64 -0.38 3.07
CA LYS A 137 -0.91 -1.65 2.93
C LYS A 137 -1.15 -2.52 4.17
N PRO A 138 -0.89 -3.84 4.11
CA PRO A 138 -1.11 -4.72 5.26
C PRO A 138 -0.32 -4.37 6.52
N GLU A 139 0.77 -3.62 6.39
CA GLU A 139 1.56 -3.09 7.50
C GLU A 139 0.84 -2.00 8.29
N ASN A 140 -0.15 -1.33 7.69
CA ASN A 140 -0.91 -0.23 8.28
C ASN A 140 -2.31 -0.66 8.73
N VAL A 141 -2.57 -1.97 8.81
CA VAL A 141 -3.82 -2.55 9.30
C VAL A 141 -3.51 -3.52 10.43
N MET A 142 -4.04 -3.25 11.62
CA MET A 142 -4.07 -4.23 12.71
C MET A 142 -5.38 -5.01 12.67
N VAL A 143 -5.32 -6.29 13.05
CA VAL A 143 -6.46 -7.21 13.09
C VAL A 143 -6.43 -7.92 14.44
N ASP A 144 -7.54 -7.88 15.19
CA ASP A 144 -7.71 -8.59 16.44
C ASP A 144 -8.22 -10.04 16.26
N ALA A 145 -8.49 -10.73 17.38
CA ALA A 145 -8.94 -12.12 17.37
C ALA A 145 -10.34 -12.30 16.75
N GLU A 146 -11.19 -11.28 16.78
CA GLU A 146 -12.54 -11.24 16.22
C GLU A 146 -12.57 -10.70 14.78
N ASP A 147 -11.38 -10.51 14.17
CA ASP A 147 -11.16 -9.88 12.87
C ASP A 147 -11.63 -8.41 12.82
N ASN A 148 -11.79 -7.71 13.97
CA ASN A 148 -11.92 -6.26 13.92
C ASN A 148 -10.60 -5.65 13.46
N ILE A 149 -10.69 -4.51 12.78
CA ILE A 149 -9.51 -3.85 12.25
C ILE A 149 -9.27 -2.49 12.88
N LYS A 150 -8.03 -2.07 12.85
CA LYS A 150 -7.63 -0.68 13.08
C LYS A 150 -6.68 -0.23 11.98
N LEU A 151 -7.06 0.84 11.30
CA LEU A 151 -6.14 1.56 10.43
C LEU A 151 -5.18 2.36 11.30
N ILE A 152 -3.90 2.10 11.13
CA ILE A 152 -2.81 2.78 11.81
C ILE A 152 -1.97 3.55 10.77
N ASP A 153 -1.23 4.55 11.22
CA ASP A 153 -0.32 5.33 10.38
C ASP A 153 -0.98 5.96 9.14
N PHE A 154 -1.63 7.10 9.33
CA PHE A 154 -2.14 7.88 8.21
C PHE A 154 -0.98 8.35 7.33
N GLY A 155 -0.94 7.87 6.08
CA GLY A 155 0.13 8.15 5.11
C GLY A 155 0.18 9.60 4.62
N ILE A 156 -0.01 10.58 5.53
CA ILE A 156 0.04 12.03 5.30
C ILE A 156 1.39 12.46 4.70
N ALA A 157 2.33 11.53 4.72
CA ALA A 157 3.65 11.67 4.12
C ALA A 157 3.64 12.14 2.65
N SER A 158 2.55 11.90 1.92
CA SER A 158 2.44 12.28 0.50
C SER A 158 1.89 13.71 0.28
N ASP A 159 1.51 14.45 1.34
CA ASP A 159 0.77 15.69 1.23
C ASP A 159 1.63 16.96 1.18
N LEU A 160 2.93 16.86 1.47
CA LEU A 160 3.79 18.02 1.55
C LEU A 160 4.53 18.26 0.24
N HIS A 161 4.14 19.40 -0.39
CA HIS A 161 4.86 20.09 -1.45
C HIS A 161 5.12 19.27 -2.71
N GLY A 162 4.29 19.43 -3.70
CA GLY A 162 4.52 19.43 -5.16
C GLY A 162 5.87 18.95 -5.73
N ARG A 163 6.73 18.35 -4.92
CA ARG A 163 7.87 17.61 -5.43
C ARG A 163 7.33 16.38 -6.13
N ARG A 164 7.33 16.43 -7.45
CA ARG A 164 7.16 15.25 -8.31
C ARG A 164 7.94 14.12 -7.65
N LEU A 165 7.22 13.06 -7.25
CA LEU A 165 7.86 11.81 -6.87
C LEU A 165 8.66 11.35 -8.09
N THR A 166 9.95 11.71 -8.14
CA THR A 166 10.85 11.16 -9.15
C THR A 166 11.08 9.71 -8.78
N PHE A 167 11.14 8.85 -9.76
CA PHE A 167 11.38 7.40 -9.59
C PHE A 167 12.57 7.08 -8.67
N ALA A 168 13.60 7.97 -8.63
CA ALA A 168 14.76 7.86 -7.77
C ALA A 168 14.43 8.03 -6.26
N ASN A 169 13.47 8.89 -5.91
CA ASN A 169 13.08 9.13 -4.52
C ASN A 169 12.09 8.05 -4.01
N LEU A 170 11.32 7.41 -4.89
CA LEU A 170 10.43 6.31 -4.55
C LEU A 170 11.19 5.07 -4.06
N SER A 171 12.36 4.79 -4.64
CA SER A 171 13.15 3.60 -4.30
C SER A 171 13.92 3.71 -2.97
N GLN A 172 14.19 4.92 -2.49
CA GLN A 172 14.97 5.14 -1.27
C GLN A 172 14.12 5.41 -0.02
N THR A 173 12.89 5.92 -0.19
CA THR A 173 12.07 6.39 0.93
C THR A 173 10.78 5.59 1.13
N MET A 174 10.35 4.84 0.12
CA MET A 174 9.17 3.97 0.20
C MET A 174 9.60 2.51 0.21
N GLY A 175 9.03 1.73 1.13
CA GLY A 175 9.03 0.27 1.08
C GLY A 175 8.49 -0.25 -0.26
N THR A 176 8.31 -1.54 -0.40
CA THR A 176 7.88 -2.21 -1.64
C THR A 176 6.66 -1.52 -2.25
N PRO A 177 6.71 -1.07 -3.52
CA PRO A 177 5.65 -0.26 -4.14
C PRO A 177 4.43 -1.09 -4.57
N ASP A 178 4.12 -2.16 -3.83
CA ASP A 178 3.16 -3.17 -4.25
C ASP A 178 1.72 -2.67 -4.28
N TYR A 179 1.39 -1.67 -3.44
CA TYR A 179 0.02 -1.17 -3.24
C TYR A 179 -0.22 0.21 -3.87
N ILE A 180 0.82 0.87 -4.38
CA ILE A 180 0.72 2.21 -4.97
C ILE A 180 -0.16 2.21 -6.22
N SER A 181 -1.04 3.20 -6.38
CA SER A 181 -1.94 3.28 -7.53
C SER A 181 -1.24 3.75 -8.81
N PRO A 182 -1.78 3.44 -10.01
CA PRO A 182 -1.21 3.88 -11.29
C PRO A 182 -1.03 5.40 -11.41
N GLU A 183 -1.93 6.19 -10.88
CA GLU A 183 -1.83 7.65 -10.86
C GLU A 183 -0.72 8.15 -9.94
N GLN A 184 -0.52 7.50 -8.78
CA GLN A 184 0.59 7.81 -7.87
C GLN A 184 1.94 7.44 -8.51
N VAL A 185 2.03 6.31 -9.22
CA VAL A 185 3.22 5.96 -10.02
C VAL A 185 3.55 7.05 -11.05
N LYS A 186 2.52 7.68 -11.64
CA LYS A 186 2.68 8.81 -12.58
C LYS A 186 2.99 10.15 -11.89
N GLY A 187 3.25 10.14 -10.58
CA GLY A 187 3.55 11.33 -9.79
C GLY A 187 2.34 12.24 -9.53
N LYS A 188 1.12 11.73 -9.71
CA LYS A 188 -0.10 12.46 -9.33
C LYS A 188 -0.42 12.18 -7.87
N ARG A 189 -0.98 13.19 -7.19
CA ARG A 189 -1.34 13.08 -5.77
C ARG A 189 -2.37 11.98 -5.49
N GLY A 190 -3.26 11.70 -6.45
CA GLY A 190 -4.38 10.79 -6.29
C GLY A 190 -5.49 11.36 -5.39
N ASP A 191 -6.65 10.70 -5.42
CA ASP A 191 -7.81 10.97 -4.57
C ASP A 191 -8.19 9.70 -3.77
N ALA A 192 -9.37 9.70 -3.14
CA ALA A 192 -9.90 8.57 -2.38
C ALA A 192 -9.86 7.23 -3.16
N ARG A 193 -9.97 7.27 -4.49
CA ARG A 193 -9.91 6.08 -5.35
C ARG A 193 -8.51 5.46 -5.46
N SER A 194 -7.46 6.20 -5.06
CA SER A 194 -6.12 5.61 -4.90
C SER A 194 -6.07 4.65 -3.72
N ASP A 195 -6.78 4.96 -2.64
CA ASP A 195 -6.93 4.07 -1.48
C ASP A 195 -7.73 2.83 -1.85
N LEU A 196 -8.82 2.99 -2.63
CA LEU A 196 -9.63 1.86 -3.11
C LEU A 196 -8.85 0.92 -4.02
N TYR A 197 -7.93 1.46 -4.83
CA TYR A 197 -6.99 0.64 -5.60
C TYR A 197 -6.08 -0.19 -4.68
N ALA A 198 -5.50 0.42 -3.65
CA ALA A 198 -4.66 -0.28 -2.69
C ALA A 198 -5.43 -1.41 -1.97
N ILE A 199 -6.70 -1.17 -1.60
CA ILE A 199 -7.56 -2.23 -1.05
C ILE A 199 -7.83 -3.34 -2.07
N GLY A 200 -8.01 -3.02 -3.35
CA GLY A 200 -8.11 -4.03 -4.41
C GLY A 200 -6.87 -4.93 -4.48
N VAL A 201 -5.68 -4.34 -4.34
CA VAL A 201 -4.40 -5.09 -4.28
C VAL A 201 -4.33 -5.95 -3.03
N MET A 202 -4.72 -5.41 -1.85
CA MET A 202 -4.75 -6.18 -0.60
C MET A 202 -5.75 -7.33 -0.66
N LEU A 203 -6.94 -7.12 -1.22
CA LEU A 203 -7.95 -8.14 -1.44
C LEU A 203 -7.41 -9.28 -2.34
N TYR A 204 -6.76 -8.92 -3.43
CA TYR A 204 -6.09 -9.86 -4.31
C TYR A 204 -5.05 -10.69 -3.54
N GLU A 205 -4.17 -10.04 -2.76
CA GLU A 205 -3.12 -10.72 -2.00
C GLU A 205 -3.70 -11.63 -0.91
N MET A 206 -4.68 -11.16 -0.14
CA MET A 206 -5.33 -11.97 0.91
C MET A 206 -5.94 -13.25 0.35
N LEU A 207 -6.53 -13.21 -0.85
CA LEU A 207 -7.16 -14.38 -1.48
C LEU A 207 -6.16 -15.30 -2.16
N THR A 208 -5.14 -14.75 -2.81
CA THR A 208 -4.23 -15.54 -3.66
C THR A 208 -2.89 -15.86 -3.00
N GLY A 209 -2.54 -15.16 -1.93
CA GLY A 209 -1.23 -15.23 -1.29
C GLY A 209 -0.11 -14.56 -2.09
N LYS A 210 -0.44 -13.80 -3.13
CA LYS A 210 0.52 -13.12 -4.00
C LYS A 210 0.04 -11.71 -4.31
N VAL A 211 0.97 -10.77 -4.42
CA VAL A 211 0.65 -9.45 -4.98
C VAL A 211 0.46 -9.54 -6.51
N PRO A 212 -0.41 -8.69 -7.10
CA PRO A 212 -0.78 -8.79 -8.52
C PRO A 212 0.36 -8.48 -9.49
N PHE A 213 1.33 -7.69 -9.06
CA PHE A 213 2.50 -7.31 -9.86
C PHE A 213 3.77 -7.60 -9.08
N THR A 214 4.70 -8.31 -9.70
CA THR A 214 5.99 -8.70 -9.11
C THR A 214 7.13 -8.39 -10.06
N GLY A 215 8.32 -8.14 -9.53
CA GLY A 215 9.49 -7.85 -10.36
C GLY A 215 10.77 -7.83 -9.53
N ASN A 216 11.90 -7.89 -10.23
CA ASN A 216 13.23 -7.90 -9.60
C ASN A 216 13.67 -6.54 -9.06
N ASN A 217 12.93 -5.49 -9.38
CA ASN A 217 13.15 -4.15 -8.84
C ASN A 217 11.85 -3.33 -8.84
N PRO A 218 11.75 -2.28 -8.02
CA PRO A 218 10.57 -1.43 -7.91
C PRO A 218 10.12 -0.82 -9.24
N PHE A 219 11.05 -0.46 -10.12
CA PHE A 219 10.74 0.15 -11.42
C PHE A 219 9.95 -0.82 -12.33
N LEU A 220 10.34 -2.10 -12.37
CA LEU A 220 9.63 -3.11 -13.14
C LEU A 220 8.21 -3.33 -12.61
N ILE A 221 8.03 -3.38 -11.29
CA ILE A 221 6.72 -3.53 -10.64
C ILE A 221 5.81 -2.35 -11.01
N MET A 222 6.33 -1.12 -10.91
CA MET A 222 5.58 0.10 -11.25
C MET A 222 5.21 0.15 -12.74
N ASN A 223 6.16 -0.20 -13.62
CA ASN A 223 5.92 -0.22 -15.07
C ASN A 223 4.91 -1.30 -15.46
N ASP A 224 5.00 -2.48 -14.85
CA ASP A 224 4.06 -3.60 -15.07
C ASP A 224 2.63 -3.19 -14.71
N ARG A 225 2.45 -2.50 -13.59
CA ARG A 225 1.17 -1.94 -13.14
C ARG A 225 0.57 -0.92 -14.12
N LEU A 226 1.40 -0.13 -14.78
CA LEU A 226 0.92 0.85 -15.76
C LEU A 226 0.49 0.24 -17.08
N LEU A 227 1.15 -0.85 -17.49
CA LEU A 227 1.04 -1.38 -18.85
C LEU A 227 0.31 -2.73 -18.95
N ASN A 228 0.38 -3.54 -17.90
CA ASN A 228 -0.06 -4.93 -17.94
C ASN A 228 -1.25 -5.19 -17.00
N ASN A 229 -1.92 -6.31 -17.24
CA ASN A 229 -2.97 -6.82 -16.37
C ASN A 229 -2.37 -7.84 -15.39
N PRO A 230 -2.89 -7.95 -14.15
CA PRO A 230 -2.45 -8.98 -13.21
C PRO A 230 -2.83 -10.39 -13.71
N VAL A 231 -2.21 -11.39 -13.13
CA VAL A 231 -2.69 -12.77 -13.30
C VAL A 231 -4.12 -12.83 -12.76
N PRO A 232 -5.08 -13.41 -13.49
CA PRO A 232 -6.44 -13.55 -12.98
C PRO A 232 -6.46 -14.29 -11.64
N PRO A 233 -7.12 -13.74 -10.57
CA PRO A 233 -7.19 -14.40 -9.27
C PRO A 233 -7.65 -15.87 -9.36
N ARG A 234 -8.62 -16.17 -10.20
CA ARG A 234 -9.15 -17.53 -10.41
C ARG A 234 -8.18 -18.51 -11.07
N GLU A 235 -7.13 -18.02 -11.73
CA GLU A 235 -6.06 -18.91 -12.22
C GLU A 235 -5.10 -19.31 -11.08
N LEU A 236 -5.02 -18.52 -10.02
CA LEU A 236 -4.24 -18.84 -8.83
C LEU A 236 -5.05 -19.65 -7.81
N ASP A 237 -6.34 -19.36 -7.70
CA ASP A 237 -7.27 -20.09 -6.85
C ASP A 237 -8.66 -20.20 -7.53
N PRO A 238 -8.99 -21.35 -8.13
CA PRO A 238 -10.28 -21.58 -8.79
C PRO A 238 -11.51 -21.49 -7.89
N ALA A 239 -11.34 -21.53 -6.56
CA ALA A 239 -12.42 -21.36 -5.59
C ALA A 239 -12.95 -19.92 -5.54
N ILE A 240 -12.17 -18.93 -6.01
CA ILE A 240 -12.61 -17.55 -6.14
C ILE A 240 -13.74 -17.47 -7.17
N THR A 241 -14.89 -16.87 -6.78
CA THR A 241 -16.03 -16.74 -7.68
C THR A 241 -15.75 -15.76 -8.83
N PRO A 242 -16.42 -15.88 -10.00
CA PRO A 242 -16.29 -14.89 -11.08
C PRO A 242 -16.66 -13.47 -10.60
N GLN A 243 -17.67 -13.36 -9.75
CA GLN A 243 -18.14 -12.09 -9.20
C GLN A 243 -17.09 -11.44 -8.30
N LEU A 244 -16.46 -12.19 -7.40
CA LEU A 244 -15.40 -11.66 -6.54
C LEU A 244 -14.17 -11.24 -7.36
N GLN A 245 -13.83 -11.99 -8.41
CA GLN A 245 -12.79 -11.57 -9.35
C GLN A 245 -13.15 -10.26 -10.07
N GLU A 246 -14.42 -10.07 -10.45
CA GLU A 246 -14.88 -8.82 -11.08
C GLU A 246 -14.77 -7.64 -10.12
N VAL A 247 -15.13 -7.82 -8.84
CA VAL A 247 -14.94 -6.82 -7.78
C VAL A 247 -13.48 -6.40 -7.66
N ILE A 248 -12.55 -7.37 -7.65
CA ILE A 248 -11.11 -7.10 -7.61
C ILE A 248 -10.68 -6.30 -8.83
N TYR A 249 -11.11 -6.69 -10.02
CA TYR A 249 -10.75 -6.00 -11.26
C TYR A 249 -11.25 -4.57 -11.29
N ARG A 250 -12.51 -4.33 -10.86
CA ARG A 250 -13.07 -3.00 -10.79
C ARG A 250 -12.29 -2.11 -9.81
N ALA A 251 -11.91 -2.63 -8.64
CA ALA A 251 -11.09 -1.88 -7.69
C ALA A 251 -9.71 -1.54 -8.25
N MET A 252 -9.12 -2.46 -9.04
CA MET A 252 -7.77 -2.33 -9.60
C MET A 252 -7.72 -1.74 -11.01
N GLU A 253 -8.83 -1.17 -11.53
CA GLU A 253 -8.83 -0.50 -12.84
C GLU A 253 -7.73 0.55 -12.93
N ARG A 254 -7.04 0.60 -14.11
CA ARG A 254 -5.95 1.55 -14.33
C ARG A 254 -6.44 2.99 -14.41
N ASP A 255 -7.57 3.20 -15.12
CA ASP A 255 -8.24 4.49 -15.09
C ASP A 255 -9.06 4.59 -13.80
N TRP A 256 -8.68 5.52 -12.93
CA TRP A 256 -9.38 5.77 -11.67
C TRP A 256 -10.88 6.08 -11.84
N LYS A 257 -11.32 6.53 -13.03
CA LYS A 257 -12.72 6.82 -13.33
C LYS A 257 -13.58 5.55 -13.40
N ASN A 258 -12.97 4.41 -13.73
CA ASN A 258 -13.64 3.12 -13.87
C ASN A 258 -13.65 2.33 -12.55
N ARG A 259 -12.99 2.84 -11.50
CA ARG A 259 -13.02 2.24 -10.15
C ARG A 259 -14.31 2.58 -9.42
N TYR A 260 -14.48 2.01 -8.25
CA TYR A 260 -15.47 2.46 -7.28
C TYR A 260 -15.25 3.93 -6.97
N ALA A 261 -16.35 4.71 -6.91
CA ALA A 261 -16.26 6.12 -6.56
C ALA A 261 -16.10 6.32 -5.04
N ARG A 262 -16.70 5.43 -4.23
CA ARG A 262 -16.72 5.47 -2.77
C ARG A 262 -16.42 4.09 -2.17
N ALA A 263 -15.87 4.09 -0.96
CA ALA A 263 -15.59 2.85 -0.24
C ALA A 263 -16.85 2.04 0.07
N GLY A 264 -17.97 2.73 0.37
CA GLY A 264 -19.27 2.10 0.59
C GLY A 264 -19.79 1.31 -0.62
N GLU A 265 -19.57 1.79 -1.86
CA GLU A 265 -19.94 1.05 -3.07
C GLU A 265 -19.13 -0.26 -3.20
N PHE A 266 -17.85 -0.20 -2.91
CA PHE A 266 -16.99 -1.36 -2.93
C PHE A 266 -17.41 -2.38 -1.86
N ALA A 267 -17.66 -1.92 -0.64
CA ALA A 267 -18.15 -2.77 0.46
C ALA A 267 -19.50 -3.40 0.12
N TRP A 268 -20.39 -2.67 -0.55
CA TRP A 268 -21.69 -3.17 -0.98
C TRP A 268 -21.55 -4.34 -1.96
N ASP A 269 -20.74 -4.19 -3.01
CA ASP A 269 -20.48 -5.26 -4.00
C ASP A 269 -19.87 -6.51 -3.33
N LEU A 270 -18.96 -6.34 -2.35
CA LEU A 270 -18.39 -7.47 -1.60
C LEU A 270 -19.43 -8.24 -0.77
N ASN A 271 -20.43 -7.54 -0.23
CA ASN A 271 -21.48 -8.15 0.58
C ASN A 271 -22.66 -8.70 -0.28
N HIS A 272 -22.73 -8.35 -1.57
CA HIS A 272 -23.80 -8.73 -2.49
C HIS A 272 -23.23 -9.29 -3.80
N LEU A 273 -22.31 -10.27 -3.68
CA LEU A 273 -21.63 -10.85 -4.83
C LEU A 273 -22.60 -11.45 -5.86
N ASP A 274 -23.76 -11.93 -5.44
CA ASP A 274 -24.85 -12.44 -6.29
C ASP A 274 -25.41 -11.37 -7.24
N GLN A 275 -25.27 -10.09 -6.92
CA GLN A 275 -25.75 -8.97 -7.73
C GLN A 275 -24.64 -8.35 -8.61
N VAL A 276 -23.40 -8.82 -8.47
CA VAL A 276 -22.28 -8.30 -9.26
C VAL A 276 -22.31 -8.91 -10.66
N GLY A 277 -22.48 -8.04 -11.66
CA GLY A 277 -22.38 -8.42 -13.07
C GLY A 277 -20.93 -8.77 -13.44
N VAL A 278 -20.74 -9.84 -14.19
CA VAL A 278 -19.42 -10.26 -14.69
C VAL A 278 -19.25 -9.76 -16.12
N ALA A 279 -18.31 -8.83 -16.33
CA ALA A 279 -17.99 -8.34 -17.66
C ALA A 279 -17.19 -9.36 -18.48
N ASP A 280 -17.36 -9.39 -19.82
CA ASP A 280 -16.44 -10.14 -20.68
C ASP A 280 -15.11 -9.37 -20.80
N ARG A 281 -14.12 -9.83 -20.06
CA ARG A 281 -12.76 -9.26 -20.05
C ARG A 281 -11.81 -10.14 -20.87
N SER A 282 -12.17 -10.42 -22.11
CA SER A 282 -11.36 -11.23 -23.04
C SER A 282 -9.94 -10.69 -23.18
N GLU A 283 -9.76 -9.36 -23.12
CA GLU A 283 -8.46 -8.67 -23.14
C GLU A 283 -7.52 -9.09 -22.00
N MET A 284 -8.08 -9.48 -20.85
CA MET A 284 -7.29 -9.95 -19.69
C MET A 284 -6.85 -11.41 -19.82
N ARG A 285 -7.40 -12.18 -20.75
CA ARG A 285 -7.01 -13.59 -20.96
C ARG A 285 -5.64 -13.73 -21.59
N ASP A 286 -5.13 -12.67 -22.22
CA ASP A 286 -3.83 -12.63 -22.91
C ASP A 286 -2.62 -12.45 -21.99
N TRP A 287 -2.80 -12.49 -20.66
CA TRP A 287 -1.67 -12.38 -19.73
C TRP A 287 -0.61 -13.47 -19.94
N LYS A 288 -1.00 -14.69 -20.41
CA LYS A 288 -0.08 -15.79 -20.74
C LYS A 288 0.73 -15.52 -22.01
N THR A 289 0.20 -14.73 -22.92
CA THR A 289 0.84 -14.39 -24.19
C THR A 289 1.75 -13.18 -24.10
N ARG A 290 2.03 -12.69 -22.91
CA ARG A 290 3.04 -11.64 -22.68
C ARG A 290 4.39 -12.10 -23.21
N ARG A 291 4.56 -11.96 -24.52
CA ARG A 291 5.87 -12.08 -25.15
C ARG A 291 6.72 -10.98 -24.54
N SER A 292 7.77 -11.38 -23.83
CA SER A 292 8.83 -10.47 -23.44
C SER A 292 9.14 -9.59 -24.65
N PRO A 293 9.18 -8.26 -24.54
CA PRO A 293 9.57 -7.40 -25.66
C PRO A 293 11.03 -7.64 -26.09
N TRP A 294 11.73 -8.49 -25.37
CA TRP A 294 13.10 -8.89 -25.59
C TRP A 294 13.37 -9.47 -26.99
N PRO A 295 12.59 -10.46 -27.50
CA PRO A 295 12.89 -11.00 -28.84
C PRO A 295 12.73 -9.96 -29.94
N ARG A 296 11.76 -9.03 -29.84
CA ARG A 296 11.62 -7.94 -30.84
C ARG A 296 12.76 -6.92 -30.76
N LYS A 297 13.19 -6.56 -29.56
CA LYS A 297 14.34 -5.64 -29.35
C LYS A 297 15.63 -6.32 -29.80
N ILE A 298 15.87 -7.57 -29.45
CA ILE A 298 17.03 -8.33 -29.91
C ILE A 298 17.01 -8.46 -31.43
N ALA A 299 15.91 -8.81 -32.04
CA ALA A 299 15.77 -8.89 -33.50
C ALA A 299 16.06 -7.53 -34.18
N PHE A 300 15.60 -6.42 -33.59
CA PHE A 300 15.89 -5.08 -34.08
C PHE A 300 17.38 -4.75 -33.98
N TYR A 301 18.04 -5.01 -32.85
CA TYR A 301 19.47 -4.75 -32.68
C TYR A 301 20.34 -5.68 -33.55
N VAL A 302 19.94 -6.95 -33.73
CA VAL A 302 20.61 -7.88 -34.64
C VAL A 302 20.43 -7.41 -36.08
N ALA A 303 19.24 -6.97 -36.51
CA ALA A 303 19.04 -6.41 -37.84
C ALA A 303 19.89 -5.14 -38.08
N MET A 304 19.93 -4.23 -37.11
CA MET A 304 20.81 -3.04 -37.18
C MET A 304 22.29 -3.40 -37.26
N ALA A 305 22.75 -4.40 -36.52
CA ALA A 305 24.16 -4.84 -36.56
C ALA A 305 24.52 -5.53 -37.89
N LEU A 306 23.55 -6.13 -38.60
CA LEU A 306 23.76 -6.74 -39.91
C LEU A 306 23.87 -5.72 -41.06
N ILE A 307 23.26 -4.54 -40.92
CA ILE A 307 23.31 -3.50 -41.98
C ILE A 307 24.72 -3.16 -42.39
N PRO A 308 25.69 -2.82 -41.51
CA PRO A 308 27.05 -2.53 -41.90
C PRO A 308 27.74 -3.69 -42.61
N VAL A 309 27.46 -4.93 -42.18
CA VAL A 309 28.05 -6.14 -42.77
C VAL A 309 27.55 -6.34 -44.21
N VAL A 310 26.25 -6.13 -44.46
CA VAL A 310 25.65 -6.21 -45.80
C VAL A 310 26.16 -5.11 -46.70
N VAL A 311 26.25 -3.88 -46.18
CA VAL A 311 26.80 -2.75 -46.95
C VAL A 311 28.26 -2.97 -47.31
N PHE A 312 29.06 -3.45 -46.36
CA PHE A 312 30.48 -3.78 -46.64
C PHE A 312 30.63 -4.92 -47.64
N GLY A 313 29.81 -5.96 -47.55
CA GLY A 313 29.76 -7.07 -48.50
C GLY A 313 29.41 -6.59 -49.94
N LEU A 314 28.41 -5.69 -50.04
CA LEU A 314 28.02 -5.07 -51.31
C LEU A 314 29.16 -4.21 -51.90
N LEU A 315 29.83 -3.42 -51.10
CA LEU A 315 30.97 -2.59 -51.55
C LEU A 315 32.15 -3.44 -52.03
N LEU A 316 32.44 -4.54 -51.34
CA LEU A 316 33.47 -5.49 -51.79
C LEU A 316 33.06 -6.21 -53.09
N TRP A 317 31.81 -6.54 -53.23
CA TRP A 317 31.31 -7.18 -54.47
C TRP A 317 31.42 -6.22 -55.68
N VAL A 318 31.00 -4.95 -55.52
CA VAL A 318 31.15 -3.92 -56.56
C VAL A 318 32.61 -3.69 -56.90
N ALA A 319 33.51 -3.55 -55.89
CA ALA A 319 34.93 -3.34 -56.11
C ALA A 319 35.64 -4.53 -56.79
N ARG A 320 35.03 -5.73 -56.76
CA ARG A 320 35.60 -6.92 -57.38
C ARG A 320 35.11 -7.16 -58.81
N HIS A 321 34.06 -6.44 -59.23
CA HIS A 321 33.44 -6.56 -60.55
C HIS A 321 33.47 -5.25 -61.37
N SER A 322 34.12 -4.20 -60.84
CA SER A 322 34.59 -3.01 -61.53
C SER A 322 36.05 -3.15 -61.90
#